data_bbd8146f9cce5c9fb6ab559113531a90
#
_entry.id   bbd8146f9cce5c9fb6ab559113531a90
#
_cell.length_a   1.000
_cell.length_b   1.000
_cell.length_c   1.000
_cell.angle_alpha   90.00
_cell.angle_beta   90.00
_cell.angle_gamma   90.00
#
_symmetry.space_group_name_H-M   'P 1'
#
loop_
_entity.id
_entity.type
_entity.pdbx_description
1 polymer ?
#
loop_
_entity_poly.entity_id
_entity_poly.type
_entity_poly.pdbx_seq_one_letter_code
_entity_poly.pdbx_strand_id
1 'polypeptide(L)'
;IPKRDWSSDVCSSDLLEDVHDDASIEAYVVDLVRATREDDRLLLGASPRGSLALLKLARAAAMLRRSDFVTPDDVKSMAVPALAHRLVLKPELWVSKVTPERIVGDVLTKVPTPVAEAR
;
A
#
# COMPACT_ATOMS: atom_id res chain seq x y z
N ILE A 1 -4.53 -10.10 34.52
CA ILE A 1 -4.50 -9.80 33.73
C ILE A 1 -4.87 -9.84 32.34
N PRO A 2 -5.34 -8.97 31.80
CA PRO A 2 -5.87 -8.87 30.52
C PRO A 2 -4.92 -9.13 29.40
N LYS A 3 -3.87 -9.75 29.74
CA LYS A 3 -2.98 -10.12 28.72
C LYS A 3 -3.56 -10.95 27.64
N ARG A 4 -4.62 -11.64 27.97
CA ARG A 4 -5.27 -12.47 27.02
C ARG A 4 -5.86 -11.72 25.87
N ASP A 5 -6.33 -10.53 26.10
CA ASP A 5 -6.87 -9.70 25.04
C ASP A 5 -5.79 -9.32 24.08
N TRP A 6 -4.63 -9.05 24.61
CA TRP A 6 -3.48 -8.77 23.79
C TRP A 6 -3.13 -9.96 22.91
N SER A 7 -3.25 -11.15 23.44
CA SER A 7 -2.94 -12.35 22.70
C SER A 7 -3.83 -12.49 21.46
N SER A 8 -5.10 -12.16 21.61
CA SER A 8 -6.01 -12.25 20.48
C SER A 8 -5.59 -11.31 19.36
N ASP A 9 -5.26 -10.08 19.71
CA ASP A 9 -4.84 -9.12 18.71
C ASP A 9 -3.54 -9.52 18.06
N VAL A 10 -2.63 -10.05 18.86
CA VAL A 10 -1.36 -10.51 18.34
C VAL A 10 -1.56 -11.67 17.39
N CYS A 11 -2.47 -12.58 17.70
CA CYS A 11 -2.75 -13.69 16.81
C CYS A 11 -3.28 -13.23 15.48
N SER A 12 -4.10 -12.20 15.45
CA SER A 12 -4.58 -11.64 14.20
C SER A 12 -3.43 -11.10 13.35
N SER A 13 -2.48 -10.43 14.00
CA SER A 13 -1.30 -9.92 13.30
C SER A 13 -0.46 -11.06 12.77
N ASP A 14 -0.31 -12.13 13.54
CA ASP A 14 0.45 -13.29 13.12
C ASP A 14 -0.17 -13.94 11.89
N LEU A 15 -1.48 -14.00 11.83
CA LEU A 15 -2.16 -14.57 10.67
C LEU A 15 -1.88 -13.75 9.41
N LEU A 16 -1.81 -12.43 9.54
CA LEU A 16 -1.46 -11.59 8.41
C LEU A 16 -0.05 -11.85 7.93
N GLU A 17 0.84 -12.13 8.85
CA GLU A 17 2.23 -12.37 8.50
C GLU A 17 2.44 -13.73 7.85
N ASP A 18 1.49 -14.63 7.99
CA ASP A 18 1.55 -15.90 7.31
C ASP A 18 1.25 -15.78 5.82
N VAL A 19 0.68 -14.66 5.40
CA VAL A 19 0.43 -14.42 3.98
C VAL A 19 1.74 -14.04 3.33
N HIS A 20 2.12 -14.81 2.31
CA HIS A 20 3.41 -14.65 1.65
C HIS A 20 3.42 -13.47 0.70
N ASP A 21 4.49 -12.68 0.72
CA ASP A 21 4.72 -11.63 -0.26
C ASP A 21 6.08 -11.85 -0.89
N ASP A 22 6.11 -11.91 -2.22
CA ASP A 22 7.36 -12.08 -2.96
C ASP A 22 8.21 -10.83 -2.89
N ALA A 23 9.50 -10.98 -3.12
CA ALA A 23 10.40 -9.85 -3.24
C ALA A 23 9.93 -8.89 -4.33
N SER A 24 9.33 -9.40 -5.40
CA SER A 24 8.81 -8.54 -6.47
C SER A 24 7.66 -7.66 -5.98
N ILE A 25 6.82 -8.19 -5.09
CA ILE A 25 5.72 -7.40 -4.50
C ILE A 25 6.27 -6.34 -3.57
N GLU A 26 7.27 -6.69 -2.77
CA GLU A 26 7.89 -5.72 -1.87
C GLU A 26 8.55 -4.59 -2.67
N ALA A 27 9.26 -4.95 -3.75
CA ALA A 27 9.87 -3.96 -4.62
C ALA A 27 8.82 -3.07 -5.27
N TYR A 28 7.70 -3.65 -5.68
CA TYR A 28 6.61 -2.89 -6.28
C TYR A 28 6.04 -1.86 -5.30
N VAL A 29 5.82 -2.28 -4.05
CA VAL A 29 5.31 -1.38 -3.01
C VAL A 29 6.30 -0.22 -2.79
N VAL A 30 7.59 -0.52 -2.72
CA VAL A 30 8.61 0.50 -2.54
C VAL A 30 8.63 1.45 -3.74
N ASP A 31 8.51 0.92 -4.94
CA ASP A 31 8.51 1.74 -6.15
C ASP A 31 7.30 2.68 -6.18
N LEU A 32 6.13 2.20 -5.76
CA LEU A 32 4.95 3.03 -5.70
C LEU A 32 5.14 4.19 -4.72
N VAL A 33 5.66 3.89 -3.54
CA VAL A 33 5.87 4.92 -2.53
C VAL A 33 6.94 5.91 -2.99
N ARG A 34 8.00 5.40 -3.59
CA ARG A 34 9.06 6.27 -4.13
C ARG A 34 8.51 7.18 -5.23
N ALA A 35 7.64 6.66 -6.09
CA ALA A 35 7.03 7.46 -7.14
C ALA A 35 6.20 8.60 -6.58
N THR A 36 5.54 8.40 -5.43
CA THR A 36 4.80 9.50 -4.81
C THR A 36 5.74 10.60 -4.35
N ARG A 37 6.94 10.24 -3.91
CA ARG A 37 7.91 11.26 -3.47
C ARG A 37 8.46 12.06 -4.62
N GLU A 38 8.46 11.49 -5.80
CA GLU A 38 9.00 12.14 -7.00
C GLU A 38 7.93 12.88 -7.80
N ASP A 39 6.69 12.86 -7.35
CA ASP A 39 5.61 13.53 -8.05
C ASP A 39 5.66 15.03 -7.78
N ASP A 40 5.71 15.81 -8.86
CA ASP A 40 5.85 17.27 -8.77
C ASP A 40 4.61 17.94 -8.16
N ARG A 41 3.49 17.26 -8.15
CA ARG A 41 2.24 17.82 -7.61
C ARG A 41 2.18 17.75 -6.10
N LEU A 42 3.08 17.00 -5.48
CA LEU A 42 3.05 16.79 -4.05
C LEU A 42 4.13 17.58 -3.35
N LEU A 43 3.75 18.23 -2.25
CA LEU A 43 4.70 18.83 -1.34
C LEU A 43 5.39 17.74 -0.53
N LEU A 44 4.64 16.76 -0.11
CA LEU A 44 5.17 15.60 0.60
C LEU A 44 4.56 14.34 0.02
N GLY A 45 5.40 13.40 -0.34
CA GLY A 45 4.97 12.06 -0.72
C GLY A 45 4.85 11.16 0.50
N ALA A 46 4.54 9.90 0.25
CA ALA A 46 4.39 8.94 1.32
C ALA A 46 5.75 8.61 1.94
N SER A 47 5.74 8.34 3.23
CA SER A 47 6.94 7.96 3.96
C SER A 47 7.13 6.44 3.89
N PRO A 48 8.26 5.93 4.39
CA PRO A 48 8.44 4.47 4.50
C PRO A 48 7.35 3.79 5.31
N ARG A 49 6.72 4.49 6.25
CA ARG A 49 5.57 3.92 6.96
C ARG A 49 4.42 3.64 6.02
N GLY A 50 4.30 4.43 4.95
CA GLY A 50 3.30 4.16 3.92
C GLY A 50 3.55 2.84 3.24
N SER A 51 4.81 2.50 3.00
CA SER A 51 5.16 1.20 2.41
C SER A 51 4.69 0.07 3.30
N LEU A 52 4.97 0.17 4.60
CA LEU A 52 4.57 -0.87 5.55
C LEU A 52 3.06 -0.98 5.63
N ALA A 53 2.36 0.16 5.66
CA ALA A 53 0.91 0.15 5.73
C ALA A 53 0.31 -0.48 4.48
N LEU A 54 0.84 -0.13 3.32
CA LEU A 54 0.34 -0.70 2.07
C LEU A 54 0.56 -2.21 2.02
N LEU A 55 1.73 -2.66 2.45
CA LEU A 55 2.03 -4.08 2.44
C LEU A 55 1.09 -4.84 3.38
N LYS A 56 0.85 -4.30 4.58
CA LYS A 56 -0.07 -4.94 5.52
C LYS A 56 -1.49 -5.00 4.98
N LEU A 57 -1.94 -3.92 4.36
CA LEU A 57 -3.29 -3.91 3.78
C LEU A 57 -3.39 -4.86 2.60
N ALA A 58 -2.33 -4.98 1.80
CA ALA A 58 -2.32 -5.93 0.70
C ALA A 58 -2.39 -7.36 1.21
N ARG A 59 -1.68 -7.66 2.29
CA ARG A 59 -1.77 -8.97 2.92
C ARG A 59 -3.18 -9.24 3.43
N ALA A 60 -3.81 -8.24 4.04
CA ALA A 60 -5.17 -8.38 4.51
C ALA A 60 -6.14 -8.63 3.37
N ALA A 61 -5.95 -7.93 2.24
CA ALA A 61 -6.78 -8.16 1.07
C ALA A 61 -6.63 -9.58 0.54
N ALA A 62 -5.39 -10.08 0.50
CA ALA A 62 -5.13 -11.45 0.08
C ALA A 62 -5.81 -12.43 1.01
N MET A 63 -5.73 -12.19 2.31
CA MET A 63 -6.35 -13.05 3.30
C MET A 63 -7.87 -13.07 3.15
N LEU A 64 -8.48 -11.93 2.86
CA LEU A 64 -9.93 -11.86 2.63
C LEU A 64 -10.33 -12.63 1.38
N ARG A 65 -9.45 -12.75 0.40
CA ARG A 65 -9.70 -13.59 -0.78
C ARG A 65 -9.38 -15.05 -0.51
N ARG A 66 -8.97 -15.37 0.71
CA ARG A 66 -8.56 -16.73 1.09
C ARG A 66 -7.34 -17.20 0.32
N SER A 67 -6.48 -16.25 -0.01
CA SER A 67 -5.21 -16.55 -0.66
C SER A 67 -4.10 -16.50 0.40
N ASP A 68 -3.06 -17.31 0.22
CA ASP A 68 -1.93 -17.29 1.12
C ASP A 68 -0.75 -16.52 0.53
N PHE A 69 -0.98 -15.79 -0.56
CA PHE A 69 0.06 -14.95 -1.14
C PHE A 69 -0.56 -13.66 -1.69
N VAL A 70 0.26 -12.61 -1.72
CA VAL A 70 -0.16 -11.29 -2.18
C VAL A 70 0.08 -11.17 -3.69
N THR A 71 -0.89 -10.61 -4.41
CA THR A 71 -0.74 -10.33 -5.83
C THR A 71 -0.62 -8.83 -6.05
N PRO A 72 -0.11 -8.39 -7.21
CA PRO A 72 -0.09 -6.95 -7.52
C PRO A 72 -1.48 -6.32 -7.47
N ASP A 73 -2.53 -7.07 -7.79
CA ASP A 73 -3.89 -6.55 -7.72
C ASP A 73 -4.29 -6.22 -6.30
N ASP A 74 -3.83 -7.02 -5.33
CA ASP A 74 -4.08 -6.72 -3.93
C ASP A 74 -3.44 -5.39 -3.54
N VAL A 75 -2.21 -5.16 -4.00
CA VAL A 75 -1.51 -3.92 -3.74
C VAL A 75 -2.26 -2.75 -4.37
N LYS A 76 -2.68 -2.90 -5.63
CA LYS A 76 -3.40 -1.83 -6.31
C LYS A 76 -4.71 -1.49 -5.64
N SER A 77 -5.44 -2.51 -5.18
CA SER A 77 -6.74 -2.28 -4.55
C SER A 77 -6.61 -1.53 -3.23
N MET A 78 -5.47 -1.68 -2.56
CA MET A 78 -5.26 -1.04 -1.26
C MET A 78 -4.42 0.24 -1.34
N ALA A 79 -3.92 0.60 -2.53
CA ALA A 79 -3.02 1.74 -2.66
C ALA A 79 -3.69 3.05 -2.26
N VAL A 80 -4.90 3.29 -2.72
CA VAL A 80 -5.61 4.53 -2.39
C VAL A 80 -5.89 4.63 -0.89
N PRO A 81 -6.53 3.64 -0.25
CA PRO A 81 -6.77 3.77 1.19
C PRO A 81 -5.49 3.84 2.02
N ALA A 82 -4.40 3.24 1.55
CA ALA A 82 -3.16 3.23 2.32
C ALA A 82 -2.36 4.52 2.14
N LEU A 83 -2.37 5.10 0.96
CA LEU A 83 -1.44 6.17 0.62
C LEU A 83 -2.07 7.55 0.49
N ALA A 84 -3.32 7.63 0.04
CA ALA A 84 -3.90 8.93 -0.30
C ALA A 84 -3.86 9.92 0.87
N HIS A 85 -4.17 9.47 2.07
CA HIS A 85 -4.22 10.36 3.23
C HIS A 85 -2.82 10.73 3.75
N ARG A 86 -1.79 10.13 3.20
CA ARG A 86 -0.40 10.40 3.59
C ARG A 86 0.29 11.37 2.64
N LEU A 87 -0.43 11.82 1.61
CA LEU A 87 0.11 12.72 0.60
C LEU A 87 -0.34 14.15 0.88
N VAL A 88 0.56 15.09 0.67
CA VAL A 88 0.24 16.51 0.85
C VAL A 88 0.46 17.21 -0.49
N LEU A 89 -0.61 17.78 -1.03
CA LEU A 89 -0.55 18.51 -2.29
C LEU A 89 0.15 19.85 -2.09
N LYS A 90 0.78 20.33 -3.16
CA LYS A 90 1.31 21.69 -3.14
C LYS A 90 0.13 22.67 -3.01
N PRO A 91 0.33 23.78 -2.27
CA PRO A 91 -0.79 24.71 -2.04
C PRO A 91 -1.43 25.26 -3.31
N GLU A 92 -0.65 25.45 -4.38
CA GLU A 92 -1.19 25.98 -5.61
C GLU A 92 -2.16 25.03 -6.29
N LEU A 93 -2.18 23.77 -5.88
CA LEU A 93 -3.10 22.78 -6.42
C LEU A 93 -4.35 22.59 -5.57
N TRP A 94 -4.43 23.26 -4.43
CA TRP A 94 -5.58 23.10 -3.53
C TRP A 94 -6.88 23.56 -4.17
N VAL A 95 -6.81 24.52 -5.10
CA VAL A 95 -8.00 25.00 -5.78
C VAL A 95 -8.27 24.26 -7.07
N SER A 96 -7.39 23.35 -7.45
CA SER A 96 -7.58 22.56 -8.65
C SER A 96 -8.41 21.32 -8.32
N LYS A 97 -8.75 20.54 -9.36
CA LYS A 97 -9.52 19.33 -9.16
C LYS A 97 -8.65 18.11 -8.89
N VAL A 98 -7.36 18.32 -8.72
CA VAL A 98 -6.44 17.23 -8.44
C VAL A 98 -6.61 16.79 -6.99
N THR A 99 -6.78 15.50 -6.77
CA THR A 99 -6.94 14.95 -5.43
C THR A 99 -5.82 13.97 -5.17
N PRO A 100 -5.49 13.69 -3.90
CA PRO A 100 -4.49 12.66 -3.61
C PRO A 100 -4.85 11.30 -4.19
N GLU A 101 -6.14 10.97 -4.20
CA GLU A 101 -6.60 9.71 -4.78
C GLU A 101 -6.25 9.63 -6.26
N ARG A 102 -6.41 10.72 -6.97
CA ARG A 102 -6.08 10.75 -8.40
C ARG A 102 -4.58 10.58 -8.60
N ILE A 103 -3.78 11.19 -7.73
CA ILE A 103 -2.34 11.05 -7.82
C ILE A 103 -1.91 9.62 -7.60
N VAL A 104 -2.50 8.94 -6.62
CA VAL A 104 -2.22 7.53 -6.40
C VAL A 104 -2.58 6.71 -7.63
N GLY A 105 -3.73 7.00 -8.24
CA GLY A 105 -4.14 6.32 -9.46
C GLY A 105 -3.14 6.52 -10.59
N ASP A 106 -2.64 7.75 -10.76
CA ASP A 106 -1.65 8.04 -11.78
C ASP A 106 -0.34 7.30 -11.51
N VAL A 107 0.06 7.23 -10.26
CA VAL A 107 1.27 6.50 -9.87
C VAL A 107 1.11 5.01 -10.18
N LEU A 108 -0.06 4.45 -9.91
CA LEU A 108 -0.32 3.05 -10.22
C LEU A 108 -0.20 2.77 -11.72
N THR A 109 -0.59 3.74 -12.55
CA THR A 109 -0.47 3.59 -14.00
C THR A 109 0.97 3.73 -14.46
N LYS A 110 1.73 4.58 -13.79
CA LYS A 110 3.08 4.92 -14.20
C LYS A 110 4.10 3.86 -13.80
N VAL A 111 3.95 3.28 -12.64
CA VAL A 111 4.90 2.27 -12.14
C VAL A 111 4.57 0.92 -12.76
N PRO A 112 5.54 0.25 -13.38
CA PRO A 112 5.26 -1.04 -14.00
C PRO A 112 4.86 -2.08 -12.97
N THR A 113 3.81 -2.82 -13.30
CA THR A 113 3.35 -3.91 -12.46
C THR A 113 4.28 -5.11 -12.63
N PRO A 114 4.72 -5.74 -11.55
CA PRO A 114 5.55 -6.94 -11.70
C PRO A 114 4.74 -8.05 -12.34
N VAL A 115 5.43 -8.87 -13.12
CA VAL A 115 4.79 -10.03 -13.73
C VAL A 115 4.44 -11.00 -12.62
N ALA A 116 3.18 -11.35 -12.52
CA ALA A 116 2.74 -12.29 -11.50
C ALA A 116 3.32 -13.65 -11.82
N GLU A 117 4.04 -14.21 -10.86
CA GLU A 117 4.53 -15.53 -11.02
C GLU A 117 3.40 -16.51 -10.88
N ALA A 118 3.37 -17.50 -11.71
CA ALA A 118 2.37 -18.53 -11.58
C ALA A 118 2.60 -19.27 -10.28
N ARG A 119 1.58 -19.44 -9.52
CA ARG A 119 1.70 -20.06 -8.22
C ARG A 119 0.70 -21.17 -8.11
#